data_1c42931d3f50bf4e67f8ea3a7e8eb7f6
#
_entry.id   1c42931d3f50bf4e67f8ea3a7e8eb7f6
#
_cell.length_a   1.000
_cell.length_b   1.000
_cell.length_c   1.000
_cell.angle_alpha   90.00
_cell.angle_beta   90.00
_cell.angle_gamma   90.00
#
_symmetry.space_group_name_H-M   'P 1'
#
loop_
_entity.id
_entity.type
_entity.pdbx_description
1 polymer ?
#
loop_
_entity_poly.entity_id
_entity_poly.type
_entity_poly.pdbx_seq_one_letter_code
_entity_poly.pdbx_strand_id
1 'polypeptide(L)'
;LLARLGTADPVIPQRHMTTVIKHFDLGKFGRATAKFDPSELAKLNSQIVQELDFANVESRLANIGVTANAEFWLAVRGNLATVDEARVWWDICTQPITPVIEASAVTNAAAALLPAGDLDSQIWSPWTKSIAAETGAKGKFLFMPLRLALTGRDAGPEIAPLLAIMGRER
;
A
#
# COMPACT_ATOMS: atom_id res chain seq x y z
N LEU A 1 -8.33 11.25 18.10
CA LEU A 1 -8.27 12.68 17.77
C LEU A 1 -9.09 13.51 18.74
N LEU A 2 -10.44 13.35 18.79
CA LEU A 2 -11.34 14.22 19.59
C LEU A 2 -10.92 14.35 21.06
N ALA A 3 -10.46 13.27 21.70
CA ALA A 3 -10.02 13.28 23.09
C ALA A 3 -8.73 14.10 23.35
N ARG A 4 -8.09 14.61 22.29
CA ARG A 4 -6.89 15.47 22.36
C ARG A 4 -7.12 16.86 21.77
N LEU A 5 -8.25 17.06 21.14
CA LEU A 5 -8.60 18.33 20.51
C LEU A 5 -8.75 19.42 21.58
N GLY A 6 -7.97 20.49 21.48
CA GLY A 6 -7.91 21.56 22.49
C GLY A 6 -6.90 21.33 23.62
N THR A 7 -6.09 20.30 23.54
CA THR A 7 -4.94 20.05 24.42
C THR A 7 -3.62 20.30 23.67
N ALA A 8 -2.51 20.40 24.41
CA ALA A 8 -1.15 20.42 23.84
C ALA A 8 -0.55 19.02 23.68
N ASP A 9 -1.28 17.97 24.05
CA ASP A 9 -0.81 16.59 23.95
C ASP A 9 -0.77 16.15 22.47
N PRO A 10 0.25 15.37 22.06
CA PRO A 10 0.35 14.86 20.68
C PRO A 10 -0.81 13.92 20.36
N VAL A 11 -1.29 14.01 19.11
CA VAL A 11 -2.28 13.07 18.56
C VAL A 11 -1.51 11.86 18.05
N ILE A 12 -1.61 10.75 18.77
CA ILE A 12 -0.99 9.47 18.41
C ILE A 12 -2.06 8.38 18.25
N PRO A 13 -1.83 7.37 17.38
CA PRO A 13 -2.73 6.26 17.23
C PRO A 13 -2.98 5.53 18.55
N GLN A 14 -4.24 5.20 18.82
CA GLN A 14 -4.63 4.40 19.97
C GLN A 14 -5.61 3.33 19.50
N ARG A 15 -5.26 2.06 19.70
CA ARG A 15 -6.09 0.92 19.28
C ARG A 15 -7.25 0.62 20.23
N HIS A 16 -7.11 1.02 21.49
CA HIS A 16 -8.07 0.67 22.54
C HIS A 16 -8.63 1.91 23.23
N MET A 17 -9.94 1.98 23.35
CA MET A 17 -10.63 3.07 24.04
C MET A 17 -10.21 3.19 25.51
N THR A 18 -9.90 2.05 26.17
CA THR A 18 -9.38 2.02 27.55
C THR A 18 -8.11 2.85 27.72
N THR A 19 -7.21 2.82 26.72
CA THR A 19 -5.99 3.64 26.73
C THR A 19 -6.32 5.12 26.59
N VAL A 20 -7.28 5.48 25.75
CA VAL A 20 -7.75 6.86 25.58
C VAL A 20 -8.34 7.39 26.88
N ILE A 21 -9.21 6.61 27.54
CA ILE A 21 -9.85 6.94 28.81
C ILE A 21 -8.81 7.13 29.92
N LYS A 22 -7.84 6.22 30.04
CA LYS A 22 -6.79 6.29 31.06
C LYS A 22 -5.95 7.58 30.99
N HIS A 23 -5.75 8.11 29.78
CA HIS A 23 -4.93 9.30 29.57
C HIS A 23 -5.76 10.58 29.33
N PHE A 24 -7.08 10.50 29.49
CA PHE A 24 -7.96 11.65 29.36
C PHE A 24 -7.91 12.48 30.64
N ASP A 25 -7.61 13.77 30.49
CA ASP A 25 -7.49 14.72 31.61
C ASP A 25 -8.11 16.07 31.18
N LEU A 26 -9.23 16.43 31.81
CA LEU A 26 -9.92 17.70 31.55
C LEU A 26 -9.07 18.92 31.89
N GLY A 27 -8.13 18.81 32.84
CA GLY A 27 -7.24 19.88 33.21
C GLY A 27 -6.26 20.33 32.12
N LYS A 28 -6.08 19.48 31.09
CA LYS A 28 -5.19 19.79 29.96
C LYS A 28 -5.85 20.59 28.84
N PHE A 29 -7.18 20.79 28.90
CA PHE A 29 -7.89 21.53 27.86
C PHE A 29 -7.71 23.02 28.01
N GLY A 30 -7.23 23.68 26.96
CA GLY A 30 -7.09 25.10 26.88
C GLY A 30 -8.44 25.80 26.69
N ARG A 31 -8.48 27.13 27.02
CA ARG A 31 -9.67 27.96 26.80
C ARG A 31 -9.78 28.48 25.35
N ALA A 32 -8.75 28.28 24.53
CA ALA A 32 -8.77 28.67 23.13
C ALA A 32 -9.72 27.79 22.31
N THR A 33 -10.33 28.35 21.28
CA THR A 33 -11.18 27.60 20.37
C THR A 33 -10.38 26.48 19.72
N ALA A 34 -10.79 25.23 19.96
CA ALA A 34 -10.18 24.07 19.35
C ALA A 34 -10.48 24.05 17.83
N LYS A 35 -9.45 23.82 17.01
CA LYS A 35 -9.58 23.69 15.56
C LYS A 35 -9.50 22.22 15.19
N PHE A 36 -10.55 21.71 14.54
CA PHE A 36 -10.54 20.37 13.97
C PHE A 36 -9.92 20.42 12.57
N ASP A 37 -8.88 19.64 12.35
CA ASP A 37 -8.25 19.47 11.04
C ASP A 37 -8.55 18.07 10.48
N PRO A 38 -9.34 17.95 9.39
CA PRO A 38 -9.60 16.68 8.74
C PRO A 38 -8.34 15.97 8.23
N SER A 39 -7.28 16.72 7.91
CA SER A 39 -6.02 16.13 7.45
C SER A 39 -5.30 15.36 8.56
N GLU A 40 -5.41 15.81 9.80
CA GLU A 40 -4.88 15.08 10.96
C GLU A 40 -5.66 13.79 11.21
N LEU A 41 -6.98 13.81 11.00
CA LEU A 41 -7.79 12.60 11.09
C LEU A 41 -7.39 11.58 10.01
N ALA A 42 -7.18 12.03 8.77
CA ALA A 42 -6.74 11.16 7.68
C ALA A 42 -5.36 10.53 7.96
N LYS A 43 -4.41 11.33 8.44
CA LYS A 43 -3.09 10.83 8.85
C LYS A 43 -3.18 9.80 9.97
N LEU A 44 -3.98 10.09 11.01
CA LEU A 44 -4.18 9.17 12.13
C LEU A 44 -4.83 7.85 11.67
N ASN A 45 -5.83 7.94 10.78
CA ASN A 45 -6.47 6.76 10.22
C ASN A 45 -5.49 5.92 9.41
N SER A 46 -4.68 6.54 8.54
CA SER A 46 -3.63 5.86 7.78
C SER A 46 -2.66 5.12 8.70
N GLN A 47 -2.17 5.76 9.76
CA GLN A 47 -1.28 5.12 10.73
C GLN A 47 -1.92 3.90 11.41
N ILE A 48 -3.21 3.98 11.75
CA ILE A 48 -3.94 2.85 12.33
C ILE A 48 -4.09 1.71 11.31
N VAL A 49 -4.52 2.03 10.08
CA VAL A 49 -4.70 1.04 8.99
C VAL A 49 -3.42 0.28 8.71
N GLN A 50 -2.28 0.99 8.63
CA GLN A 50 -0.96 0.42 8.35
C GLN A 50 -0.48 -0.57 9.43
N GLU A 51 -1.02 -0.46 10.64
CA GLU A 51 -0.69 -1.35 11.75
C GLU A 51 -1.69 -2.49 11.97
N LEU A 52 -2.86 -2.49 11.29
CA LEU A 52 -3.87 -3.54 11.45
C LEU A 52 -3.35 -4.89 10.94
N ASP A 53 -3.60 -5.94 11.72
CA ASP A 53 -3.38 -7.30 11.29
C ASP A 53 -4.52 -7.77 10.38
N PHE A 54 -4.26 -8.75 9.52
CA PHE A 54 -5.23 -9.28 8.56
C PHE A 54 -6.54 -9.70 9.23
N ALA A 55 -6.47 -10.39 10.35
CA ALA A 55 -7.65 -10.84 11.10
C ALA A 55 -8.59 -9.69 11.52
N ASN A 56 -8.08 -8.47 11.68
CA ASN A 56 -8.88 -7.29 12.03
C ASN A 56 -9.59 -6.64 10.83
N VAL A 57 -9.19 -7.00 9.62
CA VAL A 57 -9.70 -6.39 8.37
C VAL A 57 -10.36 -7.39 7.44
N GLU A 58 -10.20 -8.70 7.66
CA GLU A 58 -10.67 -9.78 6.79
C GLU A 58 -12.16 -9.62 6.42
N SER A 59 -13.03 -9.44 7.42
CA SER A 59 -14.47 -9.25 7.17
C SER A 59 -14.76 -7.97 6.38
N ARG A 60 -14.00 -6.89 6.60
CA ARG A 60 -14.17 -5.64 5.85
C ARG A 60 -13.71 -5.82 4.40
N LEU A 61 -12.58 -6.50 4.19
CA LEU A 61 -12.08 -6.82 2.85
C LEU A 61 -13.08 -7.68 2.08
N ALA A 62 -13.63 -8.71 2.71
CA ALA A 62 -14.69 -9.55 2.11
C ALA A 62 -15.92 -8.73 1.71
N ASN A 63 -16.38 -7.81 2.56
CA ASN A 63 -17.54 -6.95 2.28
C ASN A 63 -17.35 -6.02 1.08
N ILE A 64 -16.11 -5.65 0.76
CA ILE A 64 -15.78 -4.87 -0.44
C ILE A 64 -15.33 -5.74 -1.63
N GLY A 65 -15.56 -7.07 -1.55
CA GLY A 65 -15.25 -8.02 -2.63
C GLY A 65 -13.76 -8.34 -2.78
N VAL A 66 -12.96 -8.16 -1.73
CA VAL A 66 -11.54 -8.53 -1.68
C VAL A 66 -11.41 -9.86 -0.94
N THR A 67 -11.20 -10.95 -1.69
CA THR A 67 -11.00 -12.32 -1.17
C THR A 67 -9.52 -12.65 -1.00
N ALA A 68 -8.77 -11.72 -0.42
CA ALA A 68 -7.33 -11.79 -0.26
C ALA A 68 -6.93 -12.59 1.00
N ASN A 69 -5.64 -12.89 1.08
CA ASN A 69 -4.99 -13.48 2.24
C ASN A 69 -4.13 -12.45 3.01
N ALA A 70 -3.50 -12.89 4.08
CA ALA A 70 -2.63 -12.05 4.90
C ALA A 70 -1.42 -11.48 4.13
N GLU A 71 -0.90 -12.21 3.13
CA GLU A 71 0.25 -11.77 2.32
C GLU A 71 -0.11 -10.54 1.48
N PHE A 72 -1.29 -10.55 0.83
CA PHE A 72 -1.79 -9.38 0.11
C PHE A 72 -1.94 -8.18 1.05
N TRP A 73 -2.59 -8.38 2.21
CA TRP A 73 -2.79 -7.30 3.17
C TRP A 73 -1.47 -6.68 3.62
N LEU A 74 -0.49 -7.51 3.96
CA LEU A 74 0.86 -7.06 4.33
C LEU A 74 1.55 -6.29 3.21
N ALA A 75 1.37 -6.72 1.95
CA ALA A 75 1.96 -6.06 0.80
C ALA A 75 1.39 -4.66 0.56
N VAL A 76 0.09 -4.43 0.81
CA VAL A 76 -0.57 -3.17 0.44
C VAL A 76 -0.79 -2.20 1.60
N ARG A 77 -0.99 -2.68 2.83
CA ARG A 77 -1.44 -1.87 3.98
C ARG A 77 -0.58 -0.63 4.26
N GLY A 78 0.74 -0.73 4.01
CA GLY A 78 1.68 0.38 4.20
C GLY A 78 1.43 1.60 3.29
N ASN A 79 0.63 1.43 2.23
CA ASN A 79 0.30 2.47 1.26
C ASN A 79 -1.16 2.93 1.32
N LEU A 80 -1.94 2.42 2.30
CA LEU A 80 -3.37 2.71 2.39
C LEU A 80 -3.66 3.79 3.43
N ALA A 81 -4.58 4.68 3.11
CA ALA A 81 -5.19 5.59 4.07
C ALA A 81 -6.48 4.99 4.67
N THR A 82 -7.17 4.14 3.94
CA THR A 82 -8.36 3.40 4.38
C THR A 82 -8.29 1.94 3.97
N VAL A 83 -9.03 1.07 4.66
CA VAL A 83 -9.10 -0.37 4.29
C VAL A 83 -9.71 -0.54 2.90
N ASP A 84 -10.65 0.31 2.52
CA ASP A 84 -11.41 0.22 1.27
C ASP A 84 -10.51 0.46 0.03
N GLU A 85 -9.41 1.19 0.18
CA GLU A 85 -8.41 1.38 -0.89
C GLU A 85 -7.70 0.08 -1.28
N ALA A 86 -7.74 -0.95 -0.43
CA ALA A 86 -7.21 -2.27 -0.76
C ALA A 86 -7.90 -2.88 -1.99
N ARG A 87 -9.17 -2.54 -2.25
CA ARG A 87 -9.92 -3.00 -3.42
C ARG A 87 -9.21 -2.61 -4.72
N VAL A 88 -8.68 -1.40 -4.81
CA VAL A 88 -7.96 -0.92 -6.00
C VAL A 88 -6.74 -1.80 -6.28
N TRP A 89 -5.98 -2.15 -5.25
CA TRP A 89 -4.79 -3.01 -5.40
C TRP A 89 -5.16 -4.47 -5.68
N TRP A 90 -6.28 -4.92 -5.12
CA TRP A 90 -6.82 -6.25 -5.43
C TRP A 90 -7.22 -6.36 -6.89
N ASP A 91 -7.94 -5.38 -7.41
CA ASP A 91 -8.32 -5.33 -8.83
C ASP A 91 -7.08 -5.25 -9.73
N ILE A 92 -6.07 -4.44 -9.37
CA ILE A 92 -4.79 -4.40 -10.09
C ILE A 92 -4.10 -5.78 -10.09
N CYS A 93 -4.18 -6.56 -9.04
CA CYS A 93 -3.54 -7.88 -8.99
C CYS A 93 -4.34 -8.97 -9.69
N THR A 94 -5.67 -8.87 -9.76
CA THR A 94 -6.55 -9.99 -10.17
C THR A 94 -7.34 -9.74 -11.45
N GLN A 95 -7.41 -8.49 -11.92
CA GLN A 95 -8.16 -8.13 -13.12
C GLN A 95 -7.22 -7.63 -14.22
N PRO A 96 -7.58 -7.77 -15.50
CA PRO A 96 -6.84 -7.13 -16.58
C PRO A 96 -6.78 -5.62 -16.37
N ILE A 97 -5.61 -5.05 -16.58
CA ILE A 97 -5.40 -3.60 -16.55
C ILE A 97 -4.98 -3.10 -17.93
N THR A 98 -5.11 -1.80 -18.17
CA THR A 98 -4.46 -1.14 -19.31
C THR A 98 -3.05 -0.75 -18.90
N PRO A 99 -2.00 -1.39 -19.44
CA PRO A 99 -0.62 -1.04 -19.09
C PRO A 99 -0.26 0.34 -19.62
N VAL A 100 0.56 1.07 -18.86
CA VAL A 100 1.15 2.34 -19.35
C VAL A 100 2.60 2.04 -19.77
N ILE A 101 2.88 2.19 -21.06
CA ILE A 101 4.18 1.87 -21.65
C ILE A 101 4.92 3.17 -22.02
N GLU A 102 5.81 3.62 -21.16
CA GLU A 102 6.62 4.83 -21.38
C GLU A 102 8.00 4.55 -21.98
N ALA A 103 8.60 3.39 -21.67
CA ALA A 103 9.92 2.99 -22.13
C ALA A 103 9.88 1.60 -22.77
N SER A 104 9.55 1.53 -24.05
CA SER A 104 9.37 0.27 -24.78
C SER A 104 10.60 -0.65 -24.75
N ALA A 105 11.82 -0.10 -24.73
CA ALA A 105 13.03 -0.91 -24.60
C ALA A 105 13.08 -1.69 -23.30
N VAL A 106 12.73 -1.04 -22.15
CA VAL A 106 12.71 -1.69 -20.84
C VAL A 106 11.57 -2.71 -20.73
N THR A 107 10.37 -2.37 -21.19
CA THR A 107 9.20 -3.26 -21.12
C THR A 107 9.31 -4.42 -22.10
N ASN A 108 9.89 -4.25 -23.27
CA ASN A 108 10.17 -5.34 -24.21
C ASN A 108 11.22 -6.30 -23.66
N ALA A 109 12.31 -5.79 -23.06
CA ALA A 109 13.30 -6.61 -22.40
C ALA A 109 12.69 -7.35 -21.19
N ALA A 110 11.81 -6.69 -20.43
CA ALA A 110 11.10 -7.31 -19.32
C ALA A 110 10.24 -8.50 -19.79
N ALA A 111 9.49 -8.34 -20.86
CA ALA A 111 8.68 -9.42 -21.43
C ALA A 111 9.54 -10.58 -21.95
N ALA A 112 10.65 -10.27 -22.65
CA ALA A 112 11.55 -11.27 -23.21
C ALA A 112 12.34 -12.05 -22.13
N LEU A 113 12.68 -11.40 -21.02
CA LEU A 113 13.48 -11.96 -19.93
C LEU A 113 12.63 -12.43 -18.74
N LEU A 114 11.30 -12.50 -18.91
CA LEU A 114 10.42 -12.98 -17.83
C LEU A 114 10.74 -14.43 -17.50
N PRO A 115 11.15 -14.76 -16.26
CA PRO A 115 11.51 -16.11 -15.88
C PRO A 115 10.39 -17.12 -16.14
N ALA A 116 10.73 -18.35 -16.48
CA ALA A 116 9.76 -19.44 -16.61
C ALA A 116 9.25 -19.88 -15.22
N GLY A 117 8.03 -20.43 -15.15
CA GLY A 117 7.40 -20.91 -13.92
C GLY A 117 6.55 -19.87 -13.21
N ASP A 118 6.16 -20.17 -11.97
CA ASP A 118 5.32 -19.29 -11.15
C ASP A 118 6.08 -18.03 -10.74
N LEU A 119 5.36 -16.92 -10.69
CA LEU A 119 5.91 -15.65 -10.22
C LEU A 119 5.81 -15.60 -8.69
N ASP A 120 6.96 -15.48 -8.03
CA ASP A 120 7.06 -15.23 -6.60
C ASP A 120 7.82 -13.93 -6.30
N SER A 121 7.89 -13.55 -5.04
CA SER A 121 8.59 -12.32 -4.63
C SER A 121 10.11 -12.39 -4.85
N GLN A 122 10.69 -13.59 -4.98
CA GLN A 122 12.13 -13.80 -5.17
C GLN A 122 12.57 -13.51 -6.60
N ILE A 123 11.65 -13.63 -7.56
CA ILE A 123 11.91 -13.41 -8.98
C ILE A 123 12.22 -11.95 -9.29
N TRP A 124 11.65 -11.02 -8.56
CA TRP A 124 11.78 -9.58 -8.83
C TRP A 124 13.23 -9.12 -8.94
N SER A 125 14.07 -9.48 -7.99
CA SER A 125 15.47 -9.02 -7.96
C SER A 125 16.31 -9.59 -9.12
N PRO A 126 16.36 -10.89 -9.38
CA PRO A 126 17.11 -11.43 -10.52
C PRO A 126 16.54 -10.95 -11.86
N TRP A 127 15.22 -10.88 -12.02
CA TRP A 127 14.59 -10.41 -13.24
C TRP A 127 14.96 -8.96 -13.56
N THR A 128 14.82 -8.04 -12.60
CA THR A 128 15.20 -6.64 -12.80
C THR A 128 16.70 -6.46 -13.06
N LYS A 129 17.57 -7.28 -12.48
CA LYS A 129 19.02 -7.29 -12.78
C LYS A 129 19.29 -7.69 -14.22
N SER A 130 18.59 -8.71 -14.74
CA SER A 130 18.72 -9.13 -16.14
C SER A 130 18.25 -8.04 -17.11
N ILE A 131 17.12 -7.38 -16.81
CA ILE A 131 16.62 -6.25 -17.61
C ILE A 131 17.62 -5.09 -17.60
N ALA A 132 18.19 -4.79 -16.41
CA ALA A 132 19.20 -3.73 -16.28
C ALA A 132 20.48 -4.03 -17.07
N ALA A 133 20.91 -5.29 -17.10
CA ALA A 133 22.07 -5.72 -17.88
C ALA A 133 21.82 -5.59 -19.38
N GLU A 134 20.64 -5.96 -19.85
CA GLU A 134 20.25 -5.89 -21.27
C GLU A 134 20.07 -4.44 -21.77
N THR A 135 19.41 -3.61 -20.96
CA THR A 135 18.99 -2.26 -21.39
C THR A 135 19.92 -1.12 -20.94
N GLY A 136 20.80 -1.39 -19.96
CA GLY A 136 21.58 -0.37 -19.28
C GLY A 136 20.78 0.54 -18.35
N ALA A 137 19.46 0.36 -18.25
CA ALA A 137 18.59 1.18 -17.42
C ALA A 137 18.85 0.94 -15.92
N LYS A 138 18.78 2.01 -15.10
CA LYS A 138 19.04 1.97 -13.65
C LYS A 138 18.07 2.87 -12.88
N GLY A 139 17.87 2.55 -11.61
CA GLY A 139 17.08 3.38 -10.69
C GLY A 139 15.69 3.67 -11.25
N LYS A 140 15.27 4.94 -11.24
CA LYS A 140 13.95 5.36 -11.69
C LYS A 140 13.66 4.95 -13.15
N PHE A 141 14.67 5.01 -14.03
CA PHE A 141 14.52 4.66 -15.45
C PHE A 141 14.30 3.16 -15.70
N LEU A 142 14.63 2.31 -14.75
CA LEU A 142 14.31 0.88 -14.77
C LEU A 142 12.97 0.60 -14.09
N PHE A 143 12.81 1.06 -12.84
CA PHE A 143 11.70 0.63 -12.00
C PHE A 143 10.38 1.32 -12.32
N MET A 144 10.38 2.59 -12.77
CA MET A 144 9.16 3.31 -13.08
C MET A 144 8.43 2.72 -14.31
N PRO A 145 9.09 2.46 -15.46
CA PRO A 145 8.45 1.80 -16.58
C PRO A 145 7.87 0.42 -16.24
N LEU A 146 8.58 -0.38 -15.43
CA LEU A 146 8.08 -1.67 -14.98
C LEU A 146 6.84 -1.52 -14.08
N ARG A 147 6.85 -0.56 -13.15
CA ARG A 147 5.71 -0.27 -12.30
C ARG A 147 4.49 0.15 -13.12
N LEU A 148 4.66 1.08 -14.04
CA LEU A 148 3.59 1.57 -14.92
C LEU A 148 3.01 0.46 -15.80
N ALA A 149 3.87 -0.39 -16.37
CA ALA A 149 3.43 -1.52 -17.16
C ALA A 149 2.65 -2.56 -16.33
N LEU A 150 3.09 -2.84 -15.08
CA LEU A 150 2.49 -3.86 -14.23
C LEU A 150 1.26 -3.37 -13.46
N THR A 151 1.15 -2.08 -13.16
CA THR A 151 0.09 -1.55 -12.27
C THR A 151 -0.73 -0.43 -12.88
N GLY A 152 -0.28 0.18 -13.97
CA GLY A 152 -0.85 1.42 -14.51
C GLY A 152 -0.66 2.65 -13.62
N ARG A 153 0.19 2.56 -12.57
CA ARG A 153 0.37 3.62 -11.55
C ARG A 153 1.84 3.93 -11.33
N ASP A 154 2.13 5.19 -11.06
CA ASP A 154 3.47 5.71 -10.77
C ASP A 154 3.89 5.54 -9.30
N ALA A 155 2.94 5.34 -8.39
CA ALA A 155 3.16 5.16 -6.96
C ALA A 155 2.31 4.03 -6.38
N GLY A 156 2.73 3.49 -5.22
CA GLY A 156 2.01 2.43 -4.50
C GLY A 156 2.91 1.41 -3.82
N PRO A 157 2.39 0.24 -3.45
CA PRO A 157 3.11 -0.84 -2.79
C PRO A 157 4.33 -1.32 -3.59
N GLU A 158 5.23 -2.03 -2.93
CA GLU A 158 6.35 -2.70 -3.61
C GLU A 158 5.85 -3.74 -4.61
N ILE A 159 6.51 -3.82 -5.77
CA ILE A 159 6.08 -4.73 -6.84
C ILE A 159 6.39 -6.20 -6.52
N ALA A 160 7.51 -6.48 -5.86
CA ALA A 160 7.93 -7.85 -5.59
C ALA A 160 6.86 -8.69 -4.86
N PRO A 161 6.24 -8.23 -3.75
CA PRO A 161 5.15 -8.97 -3.12
C PRO A 161 3.89 -9.06 -3.99
N LEU A 162 3.62 -8.04 -4.81
CA LEU A 162 2.44 -8.06 -5.69
C LEU A 162 2.57 -9.07 -6.84
N LEU A 163 3.78 -9.33 -7.33
CA LEU A 163 4.00 -10.31 -8.43
C LEU A 163 3.48 -11.71 -8.09
N ALA A 164 3.72 -12.16 -6.85
CA ALA A 164 3.25 -13.46 -6.40
C ALA A 164 1.71 -13.56 -6.40
N ILE A 165 1.03 -12.43 -6.16
CA ILE A 165 -0.43 -12.35 -6.13
C ILE A 165 -0.99 -12.21 -7.55
N MET A 166 -0.31 -11.44 -8.40
CA MET A 166 -0.69 -11.26 -9.80
C MET A 166 -0.66 -12.60 -10.55
N GLY A 167 0.33 -13.42 -10.28
CA GLY A 167 0.55 -14.65 -11.06
C GLY A 167 0.96 -14.37 -12.51
N ARG A 168 1.18 -15.44 -13.27
CA ARG A 168 1.63 -15.37 -14.66
C ARG A 168 0.50 -15.16 -15.67
N GLU A 169 -0.69 -15.62 -15.35
CA GLU A 169 -1.83 -15.65 -16.29
C GLU A 169 -2.53 -14.28 -16.43
N ARG A 170 -2.19 -13.35 -15.61
CA ARG A 170 -2.72 -12.00 -15.66
C ARG A 170 -1.95 -11.06 -16.68
#